data_a2d61f02fdc4ae7eacb9152f3a55888c
#
_entry.id   a2d61f02fdc4ae7eacb9152f3a55888c
#
_cell.length_a   1.000
_cell.length_b   1.000
_cell.length_c   1.000
_cell.angle_alpha   90.00
_cell.angle_beta   90.00
_cell.angle_gamma   90.00
#
_symmetry.space_group_name_H-M   'P 1'
#
loop_
_entity.id
_entity.type
_entity.pdbx_description
1 polymer ?
#
loop_
_entity_poly.entity_id
_entity_poly.type
_entity_poly.pdbx_seq_one_letter_code
_entity_poly.pdbx_strand_id
1 'polypeptide(L)'
;RMLAYLGYTYEEFVADTKGLVMNGIHPDDLERVEQIASRAMDQDSEYEVKYRMKKKDGSYIWVSDVGKKVLAVNGNAACISVIRDISGEIEAKQKLFEESVENRQQKNILQNIIDTMPSGLLQCSFDRIPKALMVNRTGANILGFENEHEFFLRRDVCDNILRCIHPEDRTKVLEELFSIAEEGIVKNSSHRIKTAAGEERWVRSAACVIQNQQGEKIYQIIFHDVTEILQLRRKNQQWDLMERSALYTAITSAYPMIIFGNLTRNTCSVLDQEGQSLHSLDCGSYDAMVNGVLGSVAPEYRDEFTSKFARQ
;
A
#
# COMPACT_ATOMS: atom_id res chain seq x y z
N ARG A 1 -36.32 -38.77 22.03
CA ARG A 1 -35.13 -38.15 21.33
C ARG A 1 -34.63 -36.90 22.07
N MET A 2 -35.52 -36.03 22.53
CA MET A 2 -35.13 -34.80 23.29
C MET A 2 -34.25 -35.14 24.50
N LEU A 3 -34.67 -36.06 25.36
CA LEU A 3 -33.92 -36.46 26.53
C LEU A 3 -32.51 -36.97 26.22
N ALA A 4 -32.33 -37.63 25.06
CA ALA A 4 -31.00 -38.06 24.62
C ALA A 4 -30.06 -36.89 24.30
N TYR A 5 -30.56 -35.77 23.76
CA TYR A 5 -29.74 -34.54 23.56
C TYR A 5 -29.37 -33.89 24.89
N LEU A 6 -30.26 -33.97 25.87
CA LEU A 6 -30.06 -33.38 27.19
C LEU A 6 -29.25 -34.29 28.13
N GLY A 7 -29.04 -35.58 27.77
CA GLY A 7 -28.29 -36.55 28.56
C GLY A 7 -29.07 -37.13 29.76
N TYR A 8 -30.43 -37.05 29.76
CA TYR A 8 -31.28 -37.55 30.80
C TYR A 8 -31.99 -38.84 30.41
N THR A 9 -32.23 -39.72 31.39
CA THR A 9 -33.37 -40.66 31.32
C THR A 9 -34.69 -39.93 31.61
N TYR A 10 -35.83 -40.55 31.37
CA TYR A 10 -37.13 -39.92 31.67
C TYR A 10 -37.29 -39.65 33.17
N GLU A 11 -36.97 -40.64 34.01
CA GLU A 11 -37.05 -40.53 35.46
C GLU A 11 -36.15 -39.42 36.03
N GLU A 12 -34.93 -39.34 35.54
CA GLU A 12 -33.98 -38.28 35.92
C GLU A 12 -34.46 -36.88 35.53
N PHE A 13 -34.99 -36.75 34.31
CA PHE A 13 -35.53 -35.47 33.84
C PHE A 13 -36.70 -34.99 34.66
N VAL A 14 -37.64 -35.91 34.93
CA VAL A 14 -38.83 -35.60 35.79
C VAL A 14 -38.38 -35.23 37.20
N ALA A 15 -37.40 -35.91 37.76
CA ALA A 15 -36.88 -35.59 39.12
C ALA A 15 -36.20 -34.23 39.15
N ASP A 16 -35.31 -33.90 38.16
CA ASP A 16 -34.60 -32.62 38.12
C ASP A 16 -35.49 -31.43 37.83
N THR A 17 -36.45 -31.60 36.90
CA THR A 17 -37.37 -30.53 36.50
C THR A 17 -38.66 -30.47 37.37
N LYS A 18 -38.82 -31.41 38.31
CA LYS A 18 -40.08 -31.59 39.12
C LYS A 18 -41.29 -31.78 38.22
N GLY A 19 -41.12 -32.43 37.09
CA GLY A 19 -42.20 -32.66 36.12
C GLY A 19 -42.58 -31.49 35.24
N LEU A 20 -41.92 -30.32 35.37
CA LEU A 20 -42.20 -29.10 34.59
C LEU A 20 -41.06 -28.81 33.63
N VAL A 21 -41.27 -28.94 32.35
CA VAL A 21 -40.25 -28.65 31.29
C VAL A 21 -39.67 -27.25 31.42
N MET A 22 -40.48 -26.28 31.87
CA MET A 22 -40.06 -24.87 32.08
C MET A 22 -38.87 -24.73 33.04
N ASN A 23 -38.74 -25.65 34.03
CA ASN A 23 -37.61 -25.64 34.97
C ASN A 23 -36.27 -26.01 34.34
N GLY A 24 -36.29 -26.58 33.14
CA GLY A 24 -35.09 -26.85 32.36
C GLY A 24 -34.66 -25.70 31.40
N ILE A 25 -35.44 -24.62 31.35
CA ILE A 25 -35.14 -23.46 30.50
C ILE A 25 -34.12 -22.55 31.21
N HIS A 26 -33.23 -21.94 30.43
CA HIS A 26 -32.30 -20.96 30.97
C HIS A 26 -33.05 -19.78 31.59
N PRO A 27 -32.68 -19.28 32.80
CA PRO A 27 -33.40 -18.24 33.50
C PRO A 27 -33.70 -17.00 32.65
N ASP A 28 -32.76 -16.52 31.84
CA ASP A 28 -32.93 -15.33 30.98
C ASP A 28 -33.97 -15.56 29.86
N ASP A 29 -34.20 -16.81 29.46
CA ASP A 29 -35.11 -17.15 28.37
C ASP A 29 -36.54 -17.46 28.89
N LEU A 30 -36.69 -17.78 30.19
CA LEU A 30 -37.91 -18.32 30.77
C LEU A 30 -39.12 -17.41 30.57
N GLU A 31 -39.01 -16.15 30.95
CA GLU A 31 -40.13 -15.18 30.85
C GLU A 31 -40.60 -15.02 29.40
N ARG A 32 -39.67 -14.92 28.46
CA ARG A 32 -39.94 -14.78 27.01
C ARG A 32 -40.66 -16.00 26.48
N VAL A 33 -40.18 -17.20 26.82
CA VAL A 33 -40.79 -18.46 26.39
C VAL A 33 -42.21 -18.62 26.95
N GLU A 34 -42.41 -18.32 28.24
CA GLU A 34 -43.70 -18.35 28.91
C GLU A 34 -44.70 -17.40 28.28
N GLN A 35 -44.31 -16.17 27.99
CA GLN A 35 -45.17 -15.19 27.33
C GLN A 35 -45.61 -15.65 25.92
N ILE A 36 -44.68 -16.18 25.13
CA ILE A 36 -44.97 -16.64 23.77
C ILE A 36 -45.91 -17.85 23.82
N ALA A 37 -45.58 -18.85 24.64
CA ALA A 37 -46.38 -20.07 24.76
C ALA A 37 -47.80 -19.76 25.30
N SER A 38 -47.93 -18.95 26.36
CA SER A 38 -49.23 -18.56 26.92
C SER A 38 -50.10 -17.83 25.90
N ARG A 39 -49.55 -16.87 25.17
CA ARG A 39 -50.26 -16.12 24.13
C ARG A 39 -50.79 -17.04 23.03
N ALA A 40 -49.97 -18.00 22.58
CA ALA A 40 -50.37 -18.95 21.58
C ALA A 40 -51.46 -19.90 22.08
N MET A 41 -51.42 -20.33 23.37
CA MET A 41 -52.46 -21.13 23.99
C MET A 41 -53.78 -20.41 24.06
N ASP A 42 -53.78 -19.12 24.40
CA ASP A 42 -54.98 -18.30 24.49
C ASP A 42 -55.62 -18.03 23.12
N GLN A 43 -54.80 -17.87 22.11
CA GLN A 43 -55.20 -17.59 20.73
C GLN A 43 -55.50 -18.86 19.87
N ASP A 44 -55.35 -20.05 20.45
CA ASP A 44 -55.48 -21.35 19.76
C ASP A 44 -54.58 -21.42 18.50
N SER A 45 -53.37 -20.85 18.61
CA SER A 45 -52.39 -20.75 17.53
C SER A 45 -51.17 -21.64 17.78
N GLU A 46 -50.36 -21.83 16.75
CA GLU A 46 -49.04 -22.46 16.87
C GLU A 46 -48.02 -21.40 17.32
N TYR A 47 -47.01 -21.83 18.08
CA TYR A 47 -45.82 -21.01 18.40
C TYR A 47 -44.54 -21.66 17.92
N GLU A 48 -43.58 -20.82 17.62
CA GLU A 48 -42.18 -21.20 17.45
C GLU A 48 -41.31 -20.29 18.34
N VAL A 49 -40.49 -20.93 19.18
CA VAL A 49 -39.59 -20.22 20.08
C VAL A 49 -38.25 -20.93 20.16
N LYS A 50 -37.19 -20.16 20.18
CA LYS A 50 -35.82 -20.64 20.37
C LYS A 50 -35.34 -20.23 21.75
N TYR A 51 -34.79 -21.19 22.52
CA TYR A 51 -34.31 -20.95 23.85
C TYR A 51 -33.21 -21.91 24.25
N ARG A 52 -32.50 -21.60 25.34
CA ARG A 52 -31.45 -22.46 25.90
C ARG A 52 -32.09 -23.43 26.87
N MET A 53 -31.79 -24.71 26.73
CA MET A 53 -32.27 -25.79 27.58
C MET A 53 -31.08 -26.44 28.32
N LYS A 54 -31.22 -26.65 29.63
CA LYS A 54 -30.20 -27.20 30.49
C LYS A 54 -30.04 -28.70 30.28
N LYS A 55 -28.76 -29.12 30.14
CA LYS A 55 -28.37 -30.53 30.10
C LYS A 55 -28.09 -31.05 31.51
N LYS A 56 -28.06 -32.40 31.63
CA LYS A 56 -27.72 -33.08 32.89
C LYS A 56 -26.37 -32.69 33.45
N ASP A 57 -25.38 -32.40 32.61
CA ASP A 57 -24.06 -31.95 33.01
C ASP A 57 -23.98 -30.47 33.43
N GLY A 58 -25.11 -29.76 33.42
CA GLY A 58 -25.20 -28.35 33.76
C GLY A 58 -24.94 -27.38 32.60
N SER A 59 -24.49 -27.86 31.44
CA SER A 59 -24.36 -27.03 30.23
C SER A 59 -25.72 -26.75 29.59
N TYR A 60 -25.74 -25.90 28.56
CA TYR A 60 -26.97 -25.53 27.83
C TYR A 60 -26.82 -25.86 26.34
N ILE A 61 -27.93 -26.29 25.74
CA ILE A 61 -28.08 -26.38 24.29
C ILE A 61 -29.14 -25.43 23.80
N TRP A 62 -29.00 -24.96 22.56
CA TRP A 62 -30.06 -24.22 21.90
C TRP A 62 -31.08 -25.17 21.30
N VAL A 63 -32.35 -24.94 21.60
CA VAL A 63 -33.45 -25.69 21.04
C VAL A 63 -34.41 -24.76 20.30
N SER A 64 -35.03 -25.28 19.24
CA SER A 64 -36.24 -24.72 18.60
C SER A 64 -37.40 -25.56 19.03
N ASP A 65 -38.38 -24.92 19.64
CA ASP A 65 -39.62 -25.56 20.10
C ASP A 65 -40.81 -25.01 19.31
N VAL A 66 -41.46 -25.89 18.61
CA VAL A 66 -42.71 -25.61 17.85
C VAL A 66 -43.84 -26.35 18.51
N GLY A 67 -44.79 -25.61 19.03
CA GLY A 67 -45.88 -26.24 19.76
C GLY A 67 -47.25 -25.63 19.43
N LYS A 68 -48.29 -26.42 19.79
CA LYS A 68 -49.67 -25.98 19.65
C LYS A 68 -50.55 -26.57 20.74
N LYS A 69 -51.69 -25.92 20.99
CA LYS A 69 -52.76 -26.44 21.82
C LYS A 69 -53.45 -27.61 21.16
N VAL A 70 -53.76 -28.62 21.94
CA VAL A 70 -54.57 -29.77 21.56
C VAL A 70 -55.54 -30.10 22.67
N LEU A 71 -56.61 -30.80 22.35
CA LEU A 71 -57.49 -31.38 23.35
C LEU A 71 -57.02 -32.80 23.64
N ALA A 72 -56.71 -33.09 24.89
CA ALA A 72 -56.40 -34.44 25.34
C ALA A 72 -57.65 -35.35 25.33
N VAL A 73 -57.47 -36.65 25.40
CA VAL A 73 -58.55 -37.65 25.36
C VAL A 73 -59.56 -37.47 26.52
N ASN A 74 -59.10 -36.88 27.63
CA ASN A 74 -59.94 -36.57 28.80
C ASN A 74 -60.64 -35.20 28.67
N GLY A 75 -60.58 -34.53 27.51
CA GLY A 75 -61.20 -33.23 27.27
C GLY A 75 -60.43 -32.03 27.80
N ASN A 76 -59.33 -32.22 28.50
CA ASN A 76 -58.49 -31.12 28.99
C ASN A 76 -57.63 -30.53 27.89
N ALA A 77 -57.36 -29.23 27.96
CA ALA A 77 -56.40 -28.59 27.10
C ALA A 77 -54.98 -29.07 27.44
N ALA A 78 -54.24 -29.47 26.41
CA ALA A 78 -52.84 -29.89 26.48
C ALA A 78 -52.03 -29.18 25.42
N CYS A 79 -50.71 -29.08 25.61
CA CYS A 79 -49.78 -28.61 24.62
C CYS A 79 -49.02 -29.80 24.05
N ILE A 80 -48.92 -29.88 22.74
CA ILE A 80 -47.99 -30.78 22.05
C ILE A 80 -46.90 -29.94 21.38
N SER A 81 -45.65 -30.26 21.63
CA SER A 81 -44.53 -29.52 21.02
C SER A 81 -43.49 -30.48 20.47
N VAL A 82 -42.76 -30.02 19.47
CA VAL A 82 -41.62 -30.67 18.88
C VAL A 82 -40.37 -29.81 19.15
N ILE A 83 -39.46 -30.38 19.92
CA ILE A 83 -38.21 -29.72 20.29
C ILE A 83 -37.07 -30.33 19.48
N ARG A 84 -36.32 -29.46 18.80
CA ARG A 84 -35.15 -29.80 17.97
C ARG A 84 -33.93 -29.09 18.52
N ASP A 85 -32.80 -29.81 18.62
CA ASP A 85 -31.50 -29.24 18.89
C ASP A 85 -31.02 -28.42 17.68
N ILE A 86 -30.73 -27.17 17.88
CA ILE A 86 -30.23 -26.21 16.86
C ILE A 86 -28.86 -25.64 17.23
N SER A 87 -28.18 -26.23 18.22
CA SER A 87 -26.88 -25.72 18.69
C SER A 87 -25.86 -25.66 17.56
N GLY A 88 -25.76 -26.73 16.75
CA GLY A 88 -24.83 -26.73 15.60
C GLY A 88 -25.18 -25.70 14.52
N GLU A 89 -26.49 -25.41 14.32
CA GLU A 89 -26.91 -24.34 13.38
C GLU A 89 -26.53 -22.95 13.90
N ILE A 90 -26.69 -22.71 15.19
CA ILE A 90 -26.32 -21.46 15.84
C ILE A 90 -24.80 -21.24 15.81
N GLU A 91 -24.03 -22.28 16.19
CA GLU A 91 -22.56 -22.23 16.18
C GLU A 91 -22.01 -21.99 14.77
N ALA A 92 -22.51 -22.71 13.77
CA ALA A 92 -22.11 -22.51 12.38
C ALA A 92 -22.41 -21.08 11.89
N LYS A 93 -23.61 -20.56 12.21
CA LYS A 93 -23.99 -19.19 11.86
C LYS A 93 -23.13 -18.15 12.54
N GLN A 94 -22.80 -18.37 13.81
CA GLN A 94 -21.94 -17.46 14.56
C GLN A 94 -20.53 -17.44 14.00
N LYS A 95 -19.96 -18.59 13.69
CA LYS A 95 -18.64 -18.72 13.07
C LYS A 95 -18.58 -18.01 11.71
N LEU A 96 -19.57 -18.20 10.85
CA LEU A 96 -19.67 -17.51 9.57
C LEU A 96 -19.77 -15.98 9.76
N PHE A 97 -20.49 -15.53 10.77
CA PHE A 97 -20.59 -14.10 11.09
C PHE A 97 -19.24 -13.54 11.56
N GLU A 98 -18.56 -14.23 12.46
CA GLU A 98 -17.23 -13.84 12.94
C GLU A 98 -16.21 -13.78 11.81
N GLU A 99 -16.15 -14.81 10.95
CA GLU A 99 -15.31 -14.83 9.76
C GLU A 99 -15.64 -13.67 8.80
N SER A 100 -16.92 -13.35 8.63
CA SER A 100 -17.34 -12.24 7.76
C SER A 100 -16.92 -10.86 8.31
N VAL A 101 -16.98 -10.68 9.63
CA VAL A 101 -16.54 -9.46 10.32
C VAL A 101 -15.02 -9.30 10.20
N GLU A 102 -14.28 -10.38 10.46
CA GLU A 102 -12.82 -10.39 10.34
C GLU A 102 -12.36 -10.07 8.91
N ASN A 103 -12.94 -10.73 7.92
CA ASN A 103 -12.66 -10.45 6.50
C ASN A 103 -12.96 -9.00 6.13
N ARG A 104 -14.05 -8.44 6.65
CA ARG A 104 -14.40 -7.03 6.42
C ARG A 104 -13.40 -6.07 7.05
N GLN A 105 -12.94 -6.37 8.28
CA GLN A 105 -11.92 -5.58 8.95
C GLN A 105 -10.59 -5.61 8.19
N GLN A 106 -10.14 -6.79 7.78
CA GLN A 106 -8.91 -6.94 6.97
C GLN A 106 -9.01 -6.16 5.66
N LYS A 107 -10.14 -6.26 4.95
CA LYS A 107 -10.36 -5.49 3.74
C LYS A 107 -10.29 -3.98 3.98
N ASN A 108 -10.90 -3.49 5.05
CA ASN A 108 -10.86 -2.08 5.41
C ASN A 108 -9.44 -1.59 5.74
N ILE A 109 -8.65 -2.40 6.45
CA ILE A 109 -7.24 -2.08 6.76
C ILE A 109 -6.44 -1.98 5.46
N LEU A 110 -6.55 -2.95 4.56
CA LEU A 110 -5.87 -2.93 3.27
C LEU A 110 -6.26 -1.72 2.42
N GLN A 111 -7.56 -1.39 2.39
CA GLN A 111 -8.05 -0.21 1.68
C GLN A 111 -7.46 1.08 2.27
N ASN A 112 -7.45 1.22 3.59
CA ASN A 112 -6.84 2.37 4.26
C ASN A 112 -5.35 2.50 3.95
N ILE A 113 -4.60 1.38 3.91
CA ILE A 113 -3.19 1.39 3.54
C ILE A 113 -3.03 1.91 2.11
N ILE A 114 -3.81 1.40 1.16
CA ILE A 114 -3.77 1.81 -0.24
C ILE A 114 -4.12 3.31 -0.38
N ASP A 115 -5.13 3.79 0.34
CA ASP A 115 -5.61 5.18 0.25
C ASP A 115 -4.66 6.19 0.93
N THR A 116 -3.91 5.74 1.95
CA THR A 116 -2.93 6.58 2.67
C THR A 116 -1.51 6.48 2.12
N MET A 117 -1.25 5.58 1.18
CA MET A 117 0.08 5.47 0.56
C MET A 117 0.48 6.78 -0.12
N PRO A 118 1.72 7.31 0.13
CA PRO A 118 2.21 8.52 -0.52
C PRO A 118 2.59 8.30 -1.99
N SER A 119 2.28 7.13 -2.52
CA SER A 119 2.60 6.68 -3.87
C SER A 119 1.33 6.45 -4.68
N GLY A 120 1.35 6.82 -5.95
CA GLY A 120 0.34 6.38 -6.89
C GLY A 120 0.45 4.87 -7.11
N LEU A 121 -0.67 4.17 -7.03
CA LEU A 121 -0.82 2.77 -7.41
C LEU A 121 -1.79 2.69 -8.58
N LEU A 122 -1.38 2.02 -9.65
CA LEU A 122 -2.17 1.80 -10.85
C LEU A 122 -2.08 0.33 -11.24
N GLN A 123 -3.21 -0.30 -11.48
CA GLN A 123 -3.28 -1.62 -12.12
C GLN A 123 -3.86 -1.49 -13.52
N CYS A 124 -3.24 -2.16 -14.48
CA CYS A 124 -3.64 -2.13 -15.87
C CYS A 124 -3.73 -3.54 -16.44
N SER A 125 -4.55 -3.70 -17.48
CA SER A 125 -4.61 -4.94 -18.23
C SER A 125 -3.27 -5.28 -18.88
N PHE A 126 -2.98 -6.58 -19.00
CA PHE A 126 -1.76 -7.10 -19.65
C PHE A 126 -1.96 -7.19 -21.17
N ASP A 127 -2.21 -6.03 -21.78
CA ASP A 127 -2.51 -5.88 -23.21
C ASP A 127 -1.47 -4.98 -23.90
N ARG A 128 -1.46 -5.01 -25.24
CA ARG A 128 -0.67 -4.08 -26.07
C ARG A 128 -1.02 -2.61 -25.81
N ILE A 129 -2.27 -2.33 -25.48
CA ILE A 129 -2.76 -1.03 -25.06
C ILE A 129 -3.31 -1.22 -23.65
N PRO A 130 -2.50 -0.99 -22.60
CA PRO A 130 -2.92 -1.26 -21.23
C PRO A 130 -4.08 -0.34 -20.84
N LYS A 131 -5.16 -0.95 -20.33
CA LYS A 131 -6.34 -0.26 -19.82
C LYS A 131 -6.26 -0.19 -18.30
N ALA A 132 -6.65 0.92 -17.74
CA ALA A 132 -6.71 1.08 -16.29
C ALA A 132 -7.80 0.18 -15.70
N LEU A 133 -7.42 -0.61 -14.71
CA LEU A 133 -8.31 -1.48 -13.93
C LEU A 133 -8.56 -0.91 -12.52
N MET A 134 -7.52 -0.31 -11.92
CA MET A 134 -7.58 0.29 -10.61
C MET A 134 -6.55 1.41 -10.51
N VAL A 135 -6.90 2.48 -9.82
CA VAL A 135 -6.00 3.54 -9.38
C VAL A 135 -6.35 3.90 -7.94
N ASN A 136 -5.35 4.17 -7.10
CA ASN A 136 -5.62 4.72 -5.77
C ASN A 136 -5.74 6.26 -5.83
N ARG A 137 -6.21 6.85 -4.74
CA ARG A 137 -6.43 8.31 -4.65
C ARG A 137 -5.17 9.13 -4.96
N THR A 138 -4.03 8.72 -4.40
CA THR A 138 -2.75 9.40 -4.66
C THR A 138 -2.37 9.31 -6.14
N GLY A 139 -2.58 8.16 -6.78
CA GLY A 139 -2.32 7.97 -8.20
C GLY A 139 -3.20 8.87 -9.08
N ALA A 140 -4.50 8.96 -8.78
CA ALA A 140 -5.41 9.86 -9.46
C ALA A 140 -4.94 11.33 -9.33
N ASN A 141 -4.55 11.76 -8.12
CA ASN A 141 -4.06 13.11 -7.87
C ASN A 141 -2.75 13.43 -8.62
N ILE A 142 -1.79 12.49 -8.66
CA ILE A 142 -0.55 12.66 -9.43
C ILE A 142 -0.86 12.83 -10.92
N LEU A 143 -1.85 12.10 -11.45
CA LEU A 143 -2.32 12.20 -12.83
C LEU A 143 -3.18 13.45 -13.09
N GLY A 144 -3.47 14.25 -12.07
CA GLY A 144 -4.19 15.51 -12.16
C GLY A 144 -5.71 15.37 -12.10
N PHE A 145 -6.23 14.31 -11.49
CA PHE A 145 -7.64 14.10 -11.19
C PHE A 145 -7.89 14.32 -9.70
N GLU A 146 -9.07 14.77 -9.33
CA GLU A 146 -9.45 15.04 -7.95
C GLU A 146 -9.56 13.74 -7.12
N ASN A 147 -10.04 12.68 -7.76
CA ASN A 147 -10.23 11.35 -7.15
C ASN A 147 -10.30 10.25 -8.22
N GLU A 148 -10.40 9.00 -7.76
CA GLU A 148 -10.47 7.80 -8.61
C GLU A 148 -11.72 7.80 -9.51
N HIS A 149 -12.84 8.30 -9.00
CA HIS A 149 -14.09 8.35 -9.76
C HIS A 149 -13.95 9.28 -10.97
N GLU A 150 -13.39 10.46 -10.78
CA GLU A 150 -13.13 11.41 -11.86
C GLU A 150 -12.17 10.82 -12.90
N PHE A 151 -11.12 10.13 -12.46
CA PHE A 151 -10.20 9.42 -13.35
C PHE A 151 -10.95 8.44 -14.25
N PHE A 152 -11.83 7.59 -13.68
CA PHE A 152 -12.57 6.58 -14.45
C PHE A 152 -13.68 7.14 -15.33
N LEU A 153 -14.11 8.39 -15.13
CA LEU A 153 -15.00 9.08 -16.08
C LEU A 153 -14.30 9.42 -17.40
N ARG A 154 -12.98 9.55 -17.40
CA ARG A 154 -12.16 9.85 -18.59
C ARG A 154 -11.83 8.59 -19.38
N ARG A 155 -12.82 8.10 -20.12
CA ARG A 155 -12.72 6.86 -20.91
C ARG A 155 -11.54 6.85 -21.86
N ASP A 156 -11.22 7.99 -22.47
CA ASP A 156 -10.07 8.15 -23.37
C ASP A 156 -8.72 7.84 -22.69
N VAL A 157 -8.60 8.11 -21.40
CA VAL A 157 -7.43 7.81 -20.58
C VAL A 157 -7.48 6.37 -20.08
N CYS A 158 -8.63 5.93 -19.54
CA CYS A 158 -8.77 4.60 -18.97
C CYS A 158 -8.60 3.48 -19.99
N ASP A 159 -9.10 3.66 -21.22
CA ASP A 159 -8.94 2.68 -22.30
C ASP A 159 -7.54 2.69 -22.91
N ASN A 160 -6.71 3.69 -22.60
CA ASN A 160 -5.33 3.79 -23.02
C ASN A 160 -4.52 4.66 -22.05
N ILE A 161 -3.97 4.04 -21.00
CA ILE A 161 -3.21 4.73 -19.97
C ILE A 161 -1.94 5.43 -20.49
N LEU A 162 -1.43 5.01 -21.64
CA LEU A 162 -0.28 5.64 -22.28
C LEU A 162 -0.54 7.10 -22.69
N ARG A 163 -1.79 7.52 -22.74
CA ARG A 163 -2.15 8.92 -22.98
C ARG A 163 -1.71 9.86 -21.87
N CYS A 164 -1.59 9.35 -20.63
CA CYS A 164 -1.02 10.11 -19.53
C CYS A 164 0.50 10.29 -19.63
N ILE A 165 1.18 9.50 -20.47
CA ILE A 165 2.63 9.58 -20.65
C ILE A 165 2.93 10.66 -21.72
N HIS A 166 3.96 11.48 -21.47
CA HIS A 166 4.43 12.46 -22.43
C HIS A 166 4.72 11.79 -23.79
N PRO A 167 4.30 12.39 -24.94
CA PRO A 167 4.42 11.73 -26.25
C PRO A 167 5.81 11.19 -26.58
N GLU A 168 6.86 11.94 -26.23
CA GLU A 168 8.25 11.54 -26.49
C GLU A 168 8.71 10.34 -25.66
N ASP A 169 8.10 10.12 -24.48
CA ASP A 169 8.52 9.06 -23.56
C ASP A 169 7.71 7.76 -23.75
N ARG A 170 6.61 7.81 -24.53
CA ARG A 170 5.67 6.67 -24.71
C ARG A 170 6.34 5.41 -25.25
N THR A 171 7.13 5.53 -26.29
CA THR A 171 7.79 4.36 -26.90
C THR A 171 8.72 3.67 -25.92
N LYS A 172 9.54 4.45 -25.20
CA LYS A 172 10.45 3.95 -24.18
C LYS A 172 9.70 3.21 -23.08
N VAL A 173 8.64 3.84 -22.53
CA VAL A 173 7.85 3.25 -21.43
C VAL A 173 7.15 1.96 -21.88
N LEU A 174 6.65 1.91 -23.11
CA LEU A 174 6.06 0.71 -23.69
C LEU A 174 7.08 -0.44 -23.82
N GLU A 175 8.26 -0.16 -24.34
CA GLU A 175 9.33 -1.16 -24.48
C GLU A 175 9.75 -1.69 -23.10
N GLU A 176 9.89 -0.80 -22.12
CA GLU A 176 10.21 -1.16 -20.74
C GLU A 176 9.09 -2.02 -20.12
N LEU A 177 7.83 -1.67 -20.32
CA LEU A 177 6.68 -2.42 -19.80
C LEU A 177 6.58 -3.81 -20.44
N PHE A 178 6.72 -3.91 -21.76
CA PHE A 178 6.68 -5.20 -22.47
C PHE A 178 7.91 -6.08 -22.20
N SER A 179 9.02 -5.51 -21.72
CA SER A 179 10.17 -6.29 -21.30
C SER A 179 9.93 -7.08 -20.01
N ILE A 180 8.82 -6.81 -19.29
CA ILE A 180 8.43 -7.55 -18.09
C ILE A 180 7.64 -8.78 -18.53
N ALA A 181 8.35 -9.89 -18.78
CA ALA A 181 7.74 -11.14 -19.27
C ALA A 181 7.30 -12.06 -18.13
N GLU A 182 7.98 -11.99 -16.97
CA GLU A 182 7.80 -12.89 -15.84
C GLU A 182 7.19 -12.16 -14.64
N GLU A 183 6.39 -12.89 -13.86
CA GLU A 183 5.79 -12.40 -12.64
C GLU A 183 6.86 -12.11 -11.57
N GLY A 184 6.65 -11.04 -10.79
CA GLY A 184 7.54 -10.68 -9.69
C GLY A 184 8.80 -9.91 -10.07
N ILE A 185 9.13 -9.80 -11.37
CA ILE A 185 10.24 -8.96 -11.82
C ILE A 185 9.81 -7.49 -11.81
N VAL A 186 10.53 -6.65 -11.07
CA VAL A 186 10.25 -5.22 -10.98
C VAL A 186 11.14 -4.45 -11.96
N LYS A 187 10.51 -3.68 -12.83
CA LYS A 187 11.18 -2.74 -13.73
C LYS A 187 10.99 -1.32 -13.25
N ASN A 188 12.10 -0.59 -13.06
CA ASN A 188 12.05 0.83 -12.69
C ASN A 188 12.20 1.71 -13.93
N SER A 189 11.41 2.77 -13.99
CA SER A 189 11.43 3.77 -15.05
C SER A 189 11.34 5.19 -14.48
N SER A 190 11.86 6.16 -15.22
CA SER A 190 11.64 7.58 -14.95
C SER A 190 11.24 8.24 -16.27
N HIS A 191 10.08 8.89 -16.27
CA HIS A 191 9.50 9.50 -17.47
C HIS A 191 8.58 10.66 -17.10
N ARG A 192 8.22 11.43 -18.09
CA ARG A 192 7.26 12.53 -17.95
C ARG A 192 5.85 12.03 -18.16
N ILE A 193 4.94 12.54 -17.35
CA ILE A 193 3.51 12.41 -17.56
C ILE A 193 2.91 13.75 -17.89
N LYS A 194 1.75 13.71 -18.54
CA LYS A 194 0.91 14.87 -18.80
C LYS A 194 -0.37 14.72 -17.98
N THR A 195 -0.59 15.64 -17.05
CA THR A 195 -1.76 15.63 -16.17
C THR A 195 -3.05 15.92 -16.97
N ALA A 196 -4.20 15.70 -16.33
CA ALA A 196 -5.51 16.06 -16.92
C ALA A 196 -5.60 17.55 -17.30
N ALA A 197 -4.92 18.43 -16.56
CA ALA A 197 -4.84 19.87 -16.84
C ALA A 197 -3.78 20.22 -17.91
N GLY A 198 -3.03 19.24 -18.41
CA GLY A 198 -1.98 19.45 -19.41
C GLY A 198 -0.61 19.83 -18.84
N GLU A 199 -0.45 19.84 -17.53
CA GLU A 199 0.84 20.07 -16.86
C GLU A 199 1.78 18.90 -17.06
N GLU A 200 3.08 19.17 -17.21
CA GLU A 200 4.10 18.14 -17.22
C GLU A 200 4.60 17.87 -15.79
N ARG A 201 4.66 16.58 -15.44
CA ARG A 201 5.27 16.12 -14.19
C ARG A 201 6.26 15.00 -14.47
N TRP A 202 7.30 14.94 -13.67
CA TRP A 202 8.24 13.82 -13.69
C TRP A 202 7.81 12.77 -12.68
N VAL A 203 7.68 11.55 -13.13
CA VAL A 203 7.39 10.41 -12.26
C VAL A 203 8.52 9.40 -12.30
N ARG A 204 8.75 8.79 -11.13
CA ARG A 204 9.53 7.55 -11.02
C ARG A 204 8.56 6.43 -10.74
N SER A 205 8.56 5.43 -11.60
CA SER A 205 7.66 4.27 -11.51
C SER A 205 8.43 2.97 -11.34
N ALA A 206 7.76 2.02 -10.67
CA ALA A 206 8.16 0.62 -10.58
C ALA A 206 6.98 -0.23 -11.04
N ALA A 207 7.18 -1.03 -12.08
CA ALA A 207 6.14 -1.88 -12.66
C ALA A 207 6.51 -3.35 -12.52
N CYS A 208 5.53 -4.19 -12.25
CA CYS A 208 5.65 -5.65 -12.26
C CYS A 208 4.38 -6.28 -12.82
N VAL A 209 4.48 -7.56 -13.18
CA VAL A 209 3.32 -8.38 -13.55
C VAL A 209 2.89 -9.19 -12.35
N ILE A 210 1.60 -9.18 -12.06
CA ILE A 210 0.97 -10.00 -11.02
C ILE A 210 -0.25 -10.73 -11.60
N GLN A 211 -0.81 -11.67 -10.86
CA GLN A 211 -2.11 -12.28 -11.18
C GLN A 211 -3.22 -11.62 -10.36
N ASN A 212 -4.35 -11.35 -11.01
CA ASN A 212 -5.56 -10.89 -10.34
C ASN A 212 -6.30 -12.08 -9.69
N GLN A 213 -7.43 -11.82 -9.05
CA GLN A 213 -8.24 -12.87 -8.39
C GLN A 213 -8.81 -13.92 -9.37
N GLN A 214 -8.90 -13.62 -10.66
CA GLN A 214 -9.33 -14.53 -11.73
C GLN A 214 -8.15 -15.30 -12.32
N GLY A 215 -6.91 -15.10 -11.86
CA GLY A 215 -5.70 -15.73 -12.41
C GLY A 215 -5.19 -15.06 -13.68
N GLU A 216 -5.74 -13.92 -14.08
CA GLU A 216 -5.30 -13.19 -15.27
C GLU A 216 -4.07 -12.32 -14.92
N LYS A 217 -3.11 -12.24 -15.84
CA LYS A 217 -1.97 -11.35 -15.70
C LYS A 217 -2.40 -9.90 -15.83
N ILE A 218 -1.89 -9.06 -14.95
CA ILE A 218 -2.08 -7.61 -14.98
C ILE A 218 -0.75 -6.92 -14.66
N TYR A 219 -0.57 -5.70 -15.15
CA TYR A 219 0.51 -4.83 -14.69
C TYR A 219 0.10 -4.14 -13.38
N GLN A 220 1.00 -4.18 -12.41
CA GLN A 220 0.92 -3.34 -11.21
C GLN A 220 2.04 -2.32 -11.24
N ILE A 221 1.70 -1.05 -11.15
CA ILE A 221 2.62 0.08 -11.29
C ILE A 221 2.48 0.95 -10.05
N ILE A 222 3.60 1.16 -9.36
CA ILE A 222 3.71 2.13 -8.27
C ILE A 222 4.53 3.30 -8.80
N PHE A 223 4.08 4.53 -8.56
CA PHE A 223 4.77 5.70 -9.07
C PHE A 223 4.71 6.89 -8.09
N HIS A 224 5.75 7.71 -8.15
CA HIS A 224 5.92 8.90 -7.32
C HIS A 224 6.14 10.12 -8.20
N ASP A 225 5.52 11.23 -7.85
CA ASP A 225 5.88 12.52 -8.41
C ASP A 225 7.24 12.96 -7.85
N VAL A 226 8.21 13.15 -8.73
CA VAL A 226 9.57 13.58 -8.40
C VAL A 226 9.91 14.94 -9.00
N THR A 227 8.91 15.67 -9.47
CA THR A 227 9.06 16.95 -10.17
C THR A 227 9.79 17.98 -9.30
N GLU A 228 9.32 18.18 -8.08
CA GLU A 228 9.91 19.13 -7.15
C GLU A 228 11.36 18.74 -6.77
N ILE A 229 11.59 17.45 -6.52
CA ILE A 229 12.93 16.94 -6.17
C ILE A 229 13.91 17.20 -7.32
N LEU A 230 13.49 16.96 -8.57
CA LEU A 230 14.34 17.21 -9.73
C LEU A 230 14.57 18.71 -9.97
N GLN A 231 13.57 19.54 -9.74
CA GLN A 231 13.71 21.00 -9.83
C GLN A 231 14.68 21.55 -8.78
N LEU A 232 14.55 21.10 -7.54
CA LEU A 232 15.47 21.50 -6.45
C LEU A 232 16.91 21.04 -6.74
N ARG A 233 17.10 19.83 -7.21
CA ARG A 233 18.43 19.33 -7.61
C ARG A 233 19.05 20.19 -8.73
N ARG A 234 18.26 20.53 -9.76
CA ARG A 234 18.73 21.40 -10.85
C ARG A 234 19.12 22.79 -10.34
N LYS A 235 18.29 23.40 -9.48
CA LYS A 235 18.61 24.68 -8.84
C LYS A 235 19.89 24.61 -8.04
N ASN A 236 20.08 23.63 -7.20
CA ASN A 236 21.30 23.47 -6.41
C ASN A 236 22.53 23.29 -7.31
N GLN A 237 22.45 22.49 -8.35
CA GLN A 237 23.54 22.34 -9.31
C GLN A 237 23.88 23.66 -10.02
N GLN A 238 22.86 24.46 -10.38
CA GLN A 238 23.08 25.78 -10.97
C GLN A 238 23.75 26.74 -9.98
N TRP A 239 23.31 26.73 -8.71
CA TRP A 239 23.94 27.51 -7.64
C TRP A 239 25.40 27.12 -7.45
N ASP A 240 25.73 25.84 -7.35
CA ASP A 240 27.12 25.37 -7.22
C ASP A 240 27.97 25.80 -8.40
N LEU A 241 27.45 25.76 -9.61
CA LEU A 241 28.16 26.23 -10.80
C LEU A 241 28.36 27.75 -10.79
N MET A 242 27.33 28.50 -10.41
CA MET A 242 27.44 29.98 -10.28
C MET A 242 28.45 30.39 -9.21
N GLU A 243 28.40 29.74 -8.04
CA GLU A 243 29.34 29.99 -6.96
C GLU A 243 30.78 29.71 -7.39
N ARG A 244 31.04 28.56 -8.01
CA ARG A 244 32.35 28.22 -8.56
C ARG A 244 32.80 29.21 -9.61
N SER A 245 31.91 29.60 -10.53
CA SER A 245 32.23 30.60 -11.56
C SER A 245 32.52 31.98 -10.97
N ALA A 246 31.74 32.42 -9.97
CA ALA A 246 31.98 33.69 -9.30
C ALA A 246 33.31 33.70 -8.52
N LEU A 247 33.61 32.63 -7.77
CA LEU A 247 34.89 32.46 -7.10
C LEU A 247 36.06 32.47 -8.11
N TYR A 248 35.88 31.71 -9.19
CA TYR A 248 36.87 31.67 -10.26
C TYR A 248 37.13 33.06 -10.85
N THR A 249 36.08 33.79 -11.21
CA THR A 249 36.20 35.19 -11.72
C THR A 249 36.85 36.15 -10.70
N ALA A 250 36.45 36.03 -9.42
CA ALA A 250 37.03 36.86 -8.37
C ALA A 250 38.55 36.60 -8.22
N ILE A 251 38.96 35.35 -8.25
CA ILE A 251 40.38 34.97 -8.14
C ILE A 251 41.14 35.42 -9.38
N THR A 252 40.64 35.16 -10.59
CA THR A 252 41.32 35.53 -11.85
C THR A 252 41.41 37.05 -12.02
N SER A 253 40.42 37.82 -11.54
CA SER A 253 40.47 39.28 -11.57
C SER A 253 41.49 39.90 -10.55
N ALA A 254 41.73 39.17 -9.45
CA ALA A 254 42.65 39.61 -8.42
C ALA A 254 44.13 39.27 -8.72
N TYR A 255 44.35 38.20 -9.50
CA TYR A 255 45.69 37.69 -9.78
C TYR A 255 45.94 37.57 -11.29
N PRO A 256 47.05 38.11 -11.83
CA PRO A 256 47.33 38.09 -13.25
C PRO A 256 47.62 36.69 -13.80
N MET A 257 47.94 35.74 -12.93
CA MET A 257 48.23 34.36 -13.29
C MET A 257 47.89 33.44 -12.12
N ILE A 258 47.24 32.32 -12.41
CA ILE A 258 46.90 31.31 -11.41
C ILE A 258 47.45 29.96 -11.87
N ILE A 259 48.13 29.28 -10.96
CA ILE A 259 48.68 27.95 -11.22
C ILE A 259 47.93 26.93 -10.35
N PHE A 260 47.36 25.92 -11.01
CA PHE A 260 46.76 24.77 -10.34
C PHE A 260 47.70 23.56 -10.44
N GLY A 261 48.13 23.05 -9.29
CA GLY A 261 48.98 21.87 -9.21
C GLY A 261 48.22 20.68 -8.59
N ASN A 262 48.11 19.55 -9.26
CA ASN A 262 47.69 18.29 -8.67
C ASN A 262 48.92 17.49 -8.28
N LEU A 263 49.23 17.50 -6.98
CA LEU A 263 50.45 16.86 -6.45
C LEU A 263 50.42 15.37 -6.58
N THR A 264 49.22 14.74 -6.45
CA THR A 264 49.07 13.29 -6.55
C THR A 264 49.25 12.78 -7.99
N ARG A 265 48.72 13.52 -8.96
CA ARG A 265 48.82 13.16 -10.40
C ARG A 265 50.01 13.78 -11.12
N ASN A 266 50.76 14.59 -10.43
CA ASN A 266 51.87 15.35 -10.98
C ASN A 266 51.47 16.13 -12.25
N THR A 267 50.34 16.84 -12.21
CA THR A 267 49.88 17.67 -13.33
C THR A 267 49.75 19.09 -12.88
N CYS A 268 50.00 20.06 -13.75
CA CYS A 268 49.74 21.46 -13.50
C CYS A 268 49.05 22.11 -14.71
N SER A 269 48.26 23.16 -14.42
CA SER A 269 47.69 24.04 -15.43
C SER A 269 47.85 25.49 -14.99
N VAL A 270 48.10 26.36 -15.96
CA VAL A 270 48.28 27.79 -15.75
C VAL A 270 47.16 28.51 -16.47
N LEU A 271 46.53 29.46 -15.77
CA LEU A 271 45.42 30.25 -16.28
C LEU A 271 45.82 31.74 -16.24
N ASP A 272 45.45 32.47 -17.29
CA ASP A 272 45.60 33.93 -17.34
C ASP A 272 44.34 34.66 -16.83
N GLN A 273 44.36 36.01 -16.87
CA GLN A 273 43.23 36.85 -16.48
C GLN A 273 41.99 36.66 -17.31
N GLU A 274 42.08 36.14 -18.54
CA GLU A 274 40.96 35.83 -19.42
C GLU A 274 40.39 34.43 -19.15
N GLY A 275 41.02 33.66 -18.23
CA GLY A 275 40.63 32.30 -17.92
C GLY A 275 41.01 31.29 -18.99
N GLN A 276 41.84 31.71 -19.91
CA GLN A 276 42.34 30.81 -20.98
C GLN A 276 43.56 30.05 -20.47
N SER A 277 43.62 28.76 -20.81
CA SER A 277 44.80 27.94 -20.53
C SER A 277 45.96 28.45 -21.38
N LEU A 278 47.00 28.92 -20.74
CA LEU A 278 48.23 29.32 -21.44
C LEU A 278 48.98 28.06 -21.90
N HIS A 279 48.56 27.51 -23.05
CA HIS A 279 49.19 26.32 -23.66
C HIS A 279 50.69 26.48 -23.84
N SER A 280 51.22 27.70 -23.94
CA SER A 280 52.64 27.97 -24.02
C SER A 280 53.39 27.71 -22.72
N LEU A 281 52.72 27.61 -21.59
CA LEU A 281 53.28 27.31 -20.28
C LEU A 281 52.78 25.95 -19.75
N ASP A 282 52.20 25.09 -20.60
CA ASP A 282 51.83 23.75 -20.24
C ASP A 282 53.07 22.89 -20.01
N CYS A 283 53.57 22.92 -18.79
CA CYS A 283 54.81 22.28 -18.35
C CYS A 283 54.69 20.75 -18.28
N GLY A 284 53.56 20.18 -18.69
CA GLY A 284 53.29 18.75 -18.68
C GLY A 284 53.19 18.14 -17.27
N SER A 285 53.99 18.58 -16.32
CA SER A 285 53.97 18.10 -14.95
C SER A 285 54.23 19.23 -13.94
N TYR A 286 53.73 19.06 -12.73
CA TYR A 286 53.93 19.95 -11.60
C TYR A 286 55.43 20.10 -11.26
N ASP A 287 56.17 18.99 -11.28
CA ASP A 287 57.63 18.99 -11.01
C ASP A 287 58.41 19.77 -12.07
N ALA A 288 58.04 19.63 -13.36
CA ALA A 288 58.66 20.41 -14.43
C ALA A 288 58.39 21.92 -14.27
N MET A 289 57.18 22.29 -13.86
CA MET A 289 56.83 23.69 -13.59
C MET A 289 57.65 24.25 -12.41
N VAL A 290 57.72 23.53 -11.29
CA VAL A 290 58.52 23.95 -10.12
C VAL A 290 59.97 24.12 -10.47
N ASN A 291 60.55 23.18 -11.22
CA ASN A 291 61.96 23.26 -11.69
C ASN A 291 62.19 24.43 -12.65
N GLY A 292 61.21 24.69 -13.54
CA GLY A 292 61.29 25.84 -14.45
C GLY A 292 61.29 27.18 -13.73
N VAL A 293 60.39 27.35 -12.72
CA VAL A 293 60.31 28.57 -11.89
C VAL A 293 61.53 28.71 -11.02
N LEU A 294 62.10 27.60 -10.49
CA LEU A 294 63.28 27.62 -9.65
C LEU A 294 64.47 28.31 -10.31
N GLY A 295 64.60 28.20 -11.63
CA GLY A 295 65.61 28.91 -12.42
C GLY A 295 65.51 30.44 -12.34
N SER A 296 64.32 30.97 -12.13
CA SER A 296 64.01 32.42 -12.02
C SER A 296 64.03 32.93 -10.58
N VAL A 297 64.18 32.06 -9.59
CA VAL A 297 64.27 32.42 -8.17
C VAL A 297 65.70 32.83 -7.85
N ALA A 298 65.86 33.99 -7.14
CA ALA A 298 67.16 34.46 -6.70
C ALA A 298 67.87 33.37 -5.84
N PRO A 299 69.20 33.24 -5.98
CA PRO A 299 69.95 32.12 -5.37
C PRO A 299 69.69 31.93 -3.87
N GLU A 300 69.59 33.05 -3.16
CA GLU A 300 69.35 33.07 -1.71
C GLU A 300 68.00 32.49 -1.24
N TYR A 301 67.00 32.42 -2.12
CA TYR A 301 65.66 31.93 -1.80
C TYR A 301 65.37 30.55 -2.41
N ARG A 302 66.26 29.93 -3.13
CA ARG A 302 66.03 28.66 -3.83
C ARG A 302 65.76 27.49 -2.90
N ASP A 303 66.50 27.43 -1.78
CA ASP A 303 66.31 26.35 -0.81
C ASP A 303 64.96 26.47 -0.11
N GLU A 304 64.55 27.70 0.25
CA GLU A 304 63.21 27.93 0.83
C GLU A 304 62.09 27.63 -0.15
N PHE A 305 62.23 28.03 -1.41
CA PHE A 305 61.27 27.74 -2.47
C PHE A 305 61.14 26.23 -2.69
N THR A 306 62.25 25.52 -2.78
CA THR A 306 62.25 24.06 -2.98
C THR A 306 61.59 23.36 -1.79
N SER A 307 61.87 23.78 -0.55
CA SER A 307 61.25 23.17 0.64
C SER A 307 59.72 23.36 0.72
N LYS A 308 59.21 24.45 0.15
CA LYS A 308 57.76 24.78 0.17
C LYS A 308 56.98 24.15 -1.00
N PHE A 309 57.59 24.03 -2.15
CA PHE A 309 56.88 23.69 -3.41
C PHE A 309 57.32 22.37 -4.06
N ALA A 310 58.45 21.79 -3.69
CA ALA A 310 58.78 20.45 -4.17
C ALA A 310 57.84 19.38 -3.58
N ARG A 311 57.47 18.42 -4.39
CA ARG A 311 56.65 17.26 -3.91
C ARG A 311 57.51 16.46 -2.93
N GLN A 312 56.96 16.14 -1.78
CA GLN A 312 57.51 15.17 -0.84
C GLN A 312 57.19 13.73 -1.26
#